data_ec3d8e76f0c5a9bfb66a49458a0473b0
#
_entry.id   ec3d8e76f0c5a9bfb66a49458a0473b0
#
_cell.length_a   1.000
_cell.length_b   1.000
_cell.length_c   1.000
_cell.angle_alpha   90.00
_cell.angle_beta   90.00
_cell.angle_gamma   90.00
#
_symmetry.space_group_name_H-M   'P 1'
#
loop_
_entity.id
_entity.type
_entity.pdbx_description
1 polymer ?
#
loop_
_entity_poly.entity_id
_entity_poly.type
_entity_poly.pdbx_seq_one_letter_code
_entity_poly.pdbx_strand_id
1 'polypeptide(L)'
;MNPLLAHLQPYPFERLRQLFAGVTPNPAYRPISLGIGEPKHATPLFILDALDAAARAQPSGLAAYPATAGDIKLREAFAGWLHRRYGLALNPATQMLPVNGSREALFALAQTVIDPTPFASDNSRPPPDRPKAGVGAPFVVCPNPFYQIYEGAAILSGAKPWFVPAIPAKNFAPDWDSVPEAVWARTQLVFVCSPGNPTGAVMPLGEWEKLFALSDRFGFVIASDECYSEIYFRDEPPLGGLQAAQQLGRTDFRNLIAFTSLSKRSNVPGLRSGFVAGDAAIIKQFLLYRTYHGSAMSPIVQTASIAAWKDEQHVVDNRAQYRQKFAEVTPVLATVLDVALPDAGFYLWAKIDGGDDAAFARKLFTLYNVTVLPGSYLAREVAGHNPGAGRVRMALVAETAECLEAARRIVQFCQSTSARPLLPLSPLSASPLSAS
;
A
#
# COMPACT_ATOMS: atom_id res chain seq x y z
N MET A 1 -24.35 4.78 -17.57
CA MET A 1 -23.09 4.79 -16.79
C MET A 1 -22.74 3.36 -16.42
N ASN A 2 -21.45 3.06 -16.21
CA ASN A 2 -21.02 1.71 -15.79
C ASN A 2 -21.65 1.35 -14.43
N PRO A 3 -22.49 0.29 -14.34
CA PRO A 3 -23.16 -0.07 -13.10
C PRO A 3 -22.19 -0.53 -11.99
N LEU A 4 -21.00 -0.99 -12.35
CA LEU A 4 -19.98 -1.43 -11.38
C LEU A 4 -19.50 -0.29 -10.48
N LEU A 5 -19.61 0.97 -10.89
CA LEU A 5 -19.27 2.11 -10.05
C LEU A 5 -20.10 2.18 -8.76
N ALA A 6 -21.33 1.67 -8.79
CA ALA A 6 -22.20 1.63 -7.59
C ALA A 6 -21.73 0.64 -6.52
N HIS A 7 -20.82 -0.29 -6.88
CA HIS A 7 -20.24 -1.26 -5.94
C HIS A 7 -18.98 -0.75 -5.24
N LEU A 8 -18.42 0.39 -5.68
CA LEU A 8 -17.25 0.98 -5.02
C LEU A 8 -17.63 1.54 -3.64
N GLN A 9 -16.80 1.22 -2.65
CA GLN A 9 -16.93 1.78 -1.31
C GLN A 9 -16.33 3.18 -1.23
N PRO A 10 -16.85 4.06 -0.35
CA PRO A 10 -16.22 5.35 -0.09
C PRO A 10 -14.74 5.19 0.29
N TYR A 11 -13.89 6.00 -0.30
CA TYR A 11 -12.45 5.95 -0.05
C TYR A 11 -12.14 6.26 1.44
N PRO A 12 -11.16 5.62 2.10
CA PRO A 12 -10.90 5.80 3.53
C PRO A 12 -10.75 7.24 3.98
N PHE A 13 -10.13 8.10 3.17
CA PHE A 13 -10.00 9.52 3.50
C PHE A 13 -11.30 10.30 3.38
N GLU A 14 -12.21 9.88 2.51
CA GLU A 14 -13.56 10.44 2.45
C GLU A 14 -14.36 10.04 3.70
N ARG A 15 -14.27 8.78 4.12
CA ARG A 15 -14.85 8.31 5.40
C ARG A 15 -14.27 9.09 6.59
N LEU A 16 -12.95 9.34 6.59
CA LEU A 16 -12.28 10.13 7.63
C LEU A 16 -12.79 11.59 7.64
N ARG A 17 -12.97 12.20 6.47
CA ARG A 17 -13.53 13.54 6.34
C ARG A 17 -14.95 13.60 6.88
N GLN A 18 -15.78 12.59 6.59
CA GLN A 18 -17.15 12.47 7.11
C GLN A 18 -17.17 12.26 8.64
N LEU A 19 -16.22 11.46 9.17
CA LEU A 19 -16.07 11.24 10.62
C LEU A 19 -15.81 12.55 11.37
N PHE A 20 -15.09 13.48 10.78
CA PHE A 20 -14.75 14.79 11.35
C PHE A 20 -15.73 15.91 10.98
N ALA A 21 -16.74 15.62 10.16
CA ALA A 21 -17.72 16.64 9.76
C ALA A 21 -18.42 17.23 11.00
N GLY A 22 -18.49 18.57 11.05
CA GLY A 22 -19.08 19.31 12.17
C GLY A 22 -18.28 19.29 13.48
N VAL A 23 -17.05 18.75 13.47
CA VAL A 23 -16.17 18.76 14.64
C VAL A 23 -15.24 19.98 14.57
N THR A 24 -15.25 20.79 15.62
CA THR A 24 -14.26 21.86 15.81
C THR A 24 -13.18 21.33 16.74
N PRO A 25 -11.92 21.18 16.29
CA PRO A 25 -10.83 20.72 17.14
C PRO A 25 -10.46 21.79 18.17
N ASN A 26 -9.85 21.35 19.28
CA ASN A 26 -9.36 22.25 20.32
C ASN A 26 -8.37 23.29 19.74
N PRO A 27 -8.67 24.59 19.79
CA PRO A 27 -7.86 25.63 19.19
C PRO A 27 -6.51 25.87 19.89
N ALA A 28 -6.33 25.34 21.10
CA ALA A 28 -5.05 25.38 21.81
C ALA A 28 -3.95 24.56 21.13
N TYR A 29 -4.33 23.63 20.25
CA TYR A 29 -3.40 22.77 19.53
C TYR A 29 -3.41 23.06 18.03
N ARG A 30 -2.24 23.32 17.46
CA ARG A 30 -2.07 23.34 15.99
C ARG A 30 -2.36 21.94 15.41
N PRO A 31 -2.92 21.85 14.18
CA PRO A 31 -3.24 20.56 13.58
C PRO A 31 -1.97 19.77 13.27
N ILE A 32 -1.97 18.47 13.59
CA ILE A 32 -0.95 17.49 13.17
C ILE A 32 -1.64 16.30 12.53
N SER A 33 -1.24 15.96 11.30
CA SER A 33 -1.82 14.84 10.57
C SER A 33 -0.83 13.68 10.43
N LEU A 34 -1.17 12.56 11.06
CA LEU A 34 -0.56 11.25 10.88
C LEU A 34 -1.46 10.31 10.03
N GLY A 35 -2.55 10.84 9.44
CA GLY A 35 -3.52 10.04 8.69
C GLY A 35 -3.08 9.73 7.26
N ILE A 36 -2.42 10.68 6.57
CA ILE A 36 -2.08 10.59 5.16
C ILE A 36 -0.63 10.13 4.98
N GLY A 37 -0.44 9.02 4.25
CA GLY A 37 0.89 8.48 3.91
C GLY A 37 1.50 9.13 2.67
N GLU A 38 1.81 10.41 2.75
CA GLU A 38 2.50 11.16 1.73
C GLU A 38 3.85 11.65 2.27
N PRO A 39 5.00 11.28 1.63
CA PRO A 39 6.31 11.71 2.07
C PRO A 39 6.41 13.24 2.16
N LYS A 40 7.01 13.73 3.25
CA LYS A 40 7.21 15.17 3.49
C LYS A 40 8.68 15.56 3.61
N HIS A 41 9.61 14.62 3.51
CA HIS A 41 11.03 14.94 3.38
C HIS A 41 11.27 15.69 2.06
N ALA A 42 12.29 16.54 2.05
CA ALA A 42 12.61 17.37 0.89
C ALA A 42 12.86 16.51 -0.37
N THR A 43 12.37 17.00 -1.51
CA THR A 43 12.74 16.44 -2.81
C THR A 43 14.24 16.66 -3.05
N PRO A 44 15.02 15.62 -3.43
CA PRO A 44 16.43 15.79 -3.73
C PRO A 44 16.69 16.79 -4.86
N LEU A 45 17.58 17.75 -4.65
CA LEU A 45 17.83 18.85 -5.59
C LEU A 45 18.26 18.34 -6.98
N PHE A 46 19.12 17.32 -7.04
CA PHE A 46 19.58 16.77 -8.32
C PHE A 46 18.43 16.22 -9.22
N ILE A 47 17.30 15.79 -8.61
CA ILE A 47 16.11 15.38 -9.35
C ILE A 47 15.40 16.60 -9.94
N LEU A 48 15.31 17.69 -9.18
CA LEU A 48 14.76 18.96 -9.66
C LEU A 48 15.63 19.56 -10.76
N ASP A 49 16.96 19.53 -10.61
CA ASP A 49 17.90 20.01 -11.62
C ASP A 49 17.78 19.21 -12.92
N ALA A 50 17.66 17.89 -12.83
CA ALA A 50 17.44 17.01 -13.99
C ALA A 50 16.11 17.31 -14.70
N LEU A 51 15.05 17.61 -13.94
CA LEU A 51 13.74 17.99 -14.47
C LEU A 51 13.81 19.33 -15.20
N ASP A 52 14.41 20.35 -14.58
CA ASP A 52 14.56 21.69 -15.18
C ASP A 52 15.44 21.64 -16.44
N ALA A 53 16.57 20.93 -16.40
CA ALA A 53 17.42 20.75 -17.56
C ALA A 53 16.69 20.09 -18.74
N ALA A 54 15.88 19.06 -18.48
CA ALA A 54 15.10 18.39 -19.52
C ALA A 54 13.97 19.27 -20.08
N ALA A 55 13.37 20.12 -19.25
CA ALA A 55 12.34 21.07 -19.69
C ALA A 55 12.90 22.15 -20.60
N ARG A 56 14.14 22.61 -20.33
CA ARG A 56 14.83 23.69 -21.08
C ARG A 56 15.65 23.20 -22.27
N ALA A 57 15.83 21.87 -22.42
CA ALA A 57 16.57 21.28 -23.53
C ALA A 57 15.98 21.67 -24.90
N GLN A 58 16.82 21.65 -25.95
CA GLN A 58 16.39 21.89 -27.32
C GLN A 58 16.70 20.65 -28.21
N PRO A 59 15.68 19.98 -28.76
CA PRO A 59 14.26 20.21 -28.54
C PRO A 59 13.83 19.85 -27.09
N SER A 60 12.85 20.58 -26.57
CA SER A 60 12.28 20.27 -25.25
C SER A 60 11.59 18.91 -25.26
N GLY A 61 11.67 18.19 -24.14
CA GLY A 61 10.90 16.96 -23.93
C GLY A 61 9.38 17.12 -24.02
N LEU A 62 8.88 18.36 -24.11
CA LEU A 62 7.46 18.66 -24.34
C LEU A 62 7.07 18.71 -25.82
N ALA A 63 8.03 18.69 -26.74
CA ALA A 63 7.79 18.91 -28.16
C ALA A 63 7.26 17.69 -28.93
N ALA A 64 7.27 16.49 -28.31
CA ALA A 64 6.84 15.26 -28.97
C ALA A 64 6.09 14.33 -28.00
N TYR A 65 5.20 13.51 -28.56
CA TYR A 65 4.55 12.45 -27.80
C TYR A 65 5.57 11.38 -27.35
N PRO A 66 5.57 10.98 -26.07
CA PRO A 66 6.42 9.90 -25.62
C PRO A 66 5.91 8.53 -26.09
N ALA A 67 6.84 7.60 -26.35
CA ALA A 67 6.47 6.22 -26.55
C ALA A 67 5.90 5.62 -25.23
N THR A 68 4.85 4.80 -25.34
CA THR A 68 4.24 4.13 -24.16
C THR A 68 5.25 3.26 -23.42
N ALA A 69 6.17 2.59 -24.15
CA ALA A 69 7.24 1.78 -23.56
C ALA A 69 8.30 2.63 -22.83
N GLY A 70 8.29 3.94 -22.97
CA GLY A 70 9.34 4.82 -22.46
C GLY A 70 10.69 4.68 -23.19
N ASP A 71 11.63 5.55 -22.84
CA ASP A 71 13.01 5.48 -23.36
C ASP A 71 13.71 4.21 -22.85
N ILE A 72 14.52 3.59 -23.72
CA ILE A 72 15.32 2.43 -23.33
C ILE A 72 16.31 2.78 -22.21
N LYS A 73 16.90 3.99 -22.21
CA LYS A 73 17.82 4.46 -21.16
C LYS A 73 17.16 4.50 -19.78
N LEU A 74 15.86 4.81 -19.72
CA LEU A 74 15.10 4.77 -18.46
C LEU A 74 14.93 3.32 -17.99
N ARG A 75 14.60 2.39 -18.89
CA ARG A 75 14.45 0.97 -18.57
C ARG A 75 15.79 0.35 -18.17
N GLU A 76 16.89 0.74 -18.82
CA GLU A 76 18.26 0.33 -18.44
C GLU A 76 18.67 0.87 -17.07
N ALA A 77 18.34 2.12 -16.74
CA ALA A 77 18.61 2.68 -15.42
C ALA A 77 17.86 1.91 -14.32
N PHE A 78 16.60 1.53 -14.58
CA PHE A 78 15.82 0.71 -13.66
C PHE A 78 16.35 -0.74 -13.58
N ALA A 79 16.72 -1.37 -14.69
CA ALA A 79 17.36 -2.68 -14.69
C ALA A 79 18.68 -2.67 -13.89
N GLY A 80 19.47 -1.62 -14.02
CA GLY A 80 20.68 -1.41 -13.22
C GLY A 80 20.39 -1.29 -11.73
N TRP A 81 19.27 -0.63 -11.34
CA TRP A 81 18.84 -0.61 -9.96
C TRP A 81 18.41 -1.99 -9.45
N LEU A 82 17.63 -2.75 -10.22
CA LEU A 82 17.24 -4.11 -9.86
C LEU A 82 18.47 -5.01 -9.64
N HIS A 83 19.49 -4.83 -10.48
CA HIS A 83 20.76 -5.57 -10.34
C HIS A 83 21.49 -5.20 -9.04
N ARG A 84 21.68 -3.90 -8.77
CA ARG A 84 22.34 -3.43 -7.53
C ARG A 84 21.60 -3.83 -6.26
N ARG A 85 20.27 -3.74 -6.31
CA ARG A 85 19.41 -3.92 -5.11
C ARG A 85 19.10 -5.39 -4.81
N TYR A 86 18.91 -6.21 -5.83
CA TYR A 86 18.39 -7.57 -5.70
C TYR A 86 19.25 -8.63 -6.39
N GLY A 87 20.34 -8.25 -7.09
CA GLY A 87 21.13 -9.17 -7.91
C GLY A 87 20.41 -9.70 -9.15
N LEU A 88 19.34 -9.03 -9.58
CA LEU A 88 18.49 -9.49 -10.69
C LEU A 88 19.01 -9.00 -12.04
N ALA A 89 18.93 -9.88 -13.07
CA ALA A 89 19.27 -9.56 -14.45
C ALA A 89 18.01 -9.69 -15.33
N LEU A 90 17.20 -8.62 -15.40
CA LEU A 90 16.02 -8.57 -16.26
C LEU A 90 16.33 -7.87 -17.57
N ASN A 91 15.69 -8.33 -18.65
CA ASN A 91 15.80 -7.71 -19.97
C ASN A 91 15.01 -6.38 -20.01
N PRO A 92 15.70 -5.22 -20.18
CA PRO A 92 15.01 -3.92 -20.19
C PRO A 92 14.08 -3.72 -21.39
N ALA A 93 14.22 -4.51 -22.46
CA ALA A 93 13.35 -4.40 -23.63
C ALA A 93 12.00 -5.12 -23.45
N THR A 94 11.95 -6.21 -22.66
CA THR A 94 10.80 -7.12 -22.64
C THR A 94 10.19 -7.37 -21.26
N GLN A 95 10.93 -7.13 -20.18
CA GLN A 95 10.51 -7.54 -18.83
C GLN A 95 10.18 -6.37 -17.91
N MET A 96 10.12 -5.13 -18.41
CA MET A 96 9.78 -3.96 -17.60
C MET A 96 9.20 -2.82 -18.41
N LEU A 97 8.37 -1.98 -17.73
CA LEU A 97 7.79 -0.76 -18.30
C LEU A 97 7.77 0.37 -17.26
N PRO A 98 8.05 1.62 -17.66
CA PRO A 98 7.74 2.78 -16.84
C PRO A 98 6.23 3.00 -16.73
N VAL A 99 5.80 3.48 -15.57
CA VAL A 99 4.39 3.74 -15.26
C VAL A 99 4.23 5.10 -14.57
N ASN A 100 3.06 5.72 -14.71
CA ASN A 100 2.76 7.03 -14.12
C ASN A 100 2.41 6.91 -12.62
N GLY A 101 3.31 6.26 -11.87
CA GLY A 101 3.14 5.83 -10.49
C GLY A 101 2.42 4.49 -10.36
N SER A 102 2.68 3.78 -9.26
CA SER A 102 2.17 2.43 -9.04
C SER A 102 0.65 2.35 -8.93
N ARG A 103 -0.02 3.40 -8.44
CA ARG A 103 -1.49 3.40 -8.26
C ARG A 103 -2.23 3.11 -9.56
N GLU A 104 -1.92 3.85 -10.62
CA GLU A 104 -2.58 3.66 -11.92
C GLU A 104 -2.19 2.32 -12.55
N ALA A 105 -0.93 1.91 -12.37
CA ALA A 105 -0.43 0.66 -12.92
C ALA A 105 -1.05 -0.58 -12.26
N LEU A 106 -1.23 -0.59 -10.94
CA LEU A 106 -1.93 -1.65 -10.20
C LEU A 106 -3.39 -1.77 -10.67
N PHE A 107 -4.06 -0.63 -10.88
CA PHE A 107 -5.41 -0.61 -11.42
C PHE A 107 -5.45 -1.12 -12.86
N ALA A 108 -4.56 -0.66 -13.72
CA ALA A 108 -4.49 -1.02 -15.14
C ALA A 108 -4.10 -2.49 -15.34
N LEU A 109 -3.29 -3.08 -14.45
CA LEU A 109 -2.95 -4.51 -14.54
C LEU A 109 -4.20 -5.39 -14.39
N ALA A 110 -5.09 -5.07 -13.46
CA ALA A 110 -6.34 -5.82 -13.30
C ALA A 110 -7.17 -5.80 -14.60
N GLN A 111 -7.22 -4.64 -15.28
CA GLN A 111 -7.91 -4.53 -16.58
C GLN A 111 -7.24 -5.34 -17.70
N THR A 112 -5.94 -5.63 -17.56
CA THR A 112 -5.18 -6.43 -18.54
C THR A 112 -5.33 -7.92 -18.30
N VAL A 113 -5.40 -8.35 -17.03
CA VAL A 113 -5.34 -9.75 -16.61
C VAL A 113 -6.72 -10.39 -16.49
N ILE A 114 -7.72 -9.63 -16.03
CA ILE A 114 -9.04 -10.16 -15.72
C ILE A 114 -9.84 -10.39 -17.00
N ASP A 115 -10.29 -11.60 -17.18
CA ASP A 115 -11.31 -11.97 -18.16
C ASP A 115 -12.67 -12.07 -17.43
N PRO A 116 -13.53 -11.04 -17.54
CA PRO A 116 -14.81 -11.02 -16.88
C PRO A 116 -15.87 -11.85 -17.60
N THR A 117 -15.55 -12.40 -18.79
CA THR A 117 -16.49 -13.20 -19.57
C THR A 117 -16.92 -14.40 -18.73
N PRO A 118 -18.20 -14.54 -18.37
CA PRO A 118 -18.64 -15.77 -17.75
C PRO A 118 -18.27 -16.90 -18.70
N PHE A 119 -17.62 -17.93 -18.19
CA PHE A 119 -17.37 -19.13 -19.00
C PHE A 119 -18.73 -19.66 -19.41
N ALA A 120 -19.17 -19.22 -20.58
CA ALA A 120 -20.37 -19.74 -21.20
C ALA A 120 -20.15 -21.23 -21.43
N SER A 121 -21.22 -22.01 -21.24
CA SER A 121 -21.30 -23.44 -21.58
C SER A 121 -21.12 -23.73 -23.07
N ASP A 122 -20.71 -22.73 -23.83
CA ASP A 122 -20.46 -22.82 -25.26
C ASP A 122 -19.02 -23.26 -25.53
N ASN A 123 -18.88 -24.26 -26.39
CA ASN A 123 -17.67 -24.97 -26.83
C ASN A 123 -16.58 -24.12 -27.50
N SER A 124 -16.53 -22.84 -27.31
CA SER A 124 -15.42 -22.00 -27.71
C SER A 124 -14.23 -22.25 -26.75
N ARG A 125 -13.28 -22.99 -27.29
CA ARG A 125 -12.07 -23.53 -26.70
C ARG A 125 -11.37 -22.52 -25.82
N PRO A 126 -11.27 -22.72 -24.48
CA PRO A 126 -10.35 -21.92 -23.66
C PRO A 126 -8.92 -22.11 -24.19
N PRO A 127 -8.03 -21.13 -24.01
CA PRO A 127 -6.61 -21.35 -24.29
C PRO A 127 -6.15 -22.64 -23.59
N PRO A 128 -5.32 -23.47 -24.24
CA PRO A 128 -5.03 -24.85 -23.82
C PRO A 128 -4.44 -24.99 -22.41
N ASP A 129 -4.02 -23.90 -21.78
CA ASP A 129 -3.26 -23.89 -20.54
C ASP A 129 -4.02 -23.31 -19.33
N ARG A 130 -5.31 -22.98 -19.42
CA ARG A 130 -6.10 -22.54 -18.26
C ARG A 130 -6.96 -23.70 -17.72
N PRO A 131 -6.89 -23.98 -16.40
CA PRO A 131 -7.85 -24.89 -15.78
C PRO A 131 -9.27 -24.37 -16.03
N LYS A 132 -10.22 -25.28 -16.29
CA LYS A 132 -11.64 -24.94 -16.50
C LYS A 132 -12.17 -24.22 -15.26
N ALA A 133 -12.27 -22.89 -15.35
CA ALA A 133 -12.86 -22.11 -14.27
C ALA A 133 -14.36 -22.44 -14.15
N GLY A 134 -14.82 -22.51 -12.91
CA GLY A 134 -16.22 -22.77 -12.62
C GLY A 134 -17.14 -21.63 -13.08
N VAL A 135 -18.44 -21.92 -13.21
CA VAL A 135 -19.46 -20.91 -13.56
C VAL A 135 -19.46 -19.77 -12.55
N GLY A 136 -19.34 -18.53 -13.03
CA GLY A 136 -19.46 -17.31 -12.25
C GLY A 136 -18.30 -16.31 -12.46
N ALA A 137 -18.38 -15.12 -11.87
CA ALA A 137 -17.36 -14.08 -12.00
C ALA A 137 -16.02 -14.53 -11.44
N PRO A 138 -14.87 -14.12 -12.04
CA PRO A 138 -13.53 -14.40 -11.53
C PRO A 138 -13.32 -13.74 -10.17
N PHE A 139 -12.32 -14.22 -9.42
CA PHE A 139 -11.88 -13.59 -8.19
C PHE A 139 -10.55 -12.86 -8.36
N VAL A 140 -10.43 -11.75 -7.61
CA VAL A 140 -9.16 -11.11 -7.29
C VAL A 140 -8.93 -11.26 -5.79
N VAL A 141 -7.88 -11.95 -5.40
CA VAL A 141 -7.52 -12.14 -4.00
C VAL A 141 -6.73 -10.94 -3.50
N CYS A 142 -7.18 -10.36 -2.39
CA CYS A 142 -6.60 -9.17 -1.77
C CYS A 142 -6.21 -9.47 -0.32
N PRO A 143 -5.04 -9.01 0.18
CA PRO A 143 -4.75 -9.04 1.61
C PRO A 143 -5.78 -8.19 2.37
N ASN A 144 -5.97 -8.43 3.66
CA ASN A 144 -6.91 -7.66 4.48
C ASN A 144 -6.35 -7.46 5.89
N PRO A 145 -5.97 -6.23 6.29
CA PRO A 145 -6.21 -4.93 5.62
C PRO A 145 -5.43 -4.76 4.31
N PHE A 146 -5.81 -3.78 3.49
CA PHE A 146 -5.31 -3.62 2.13
C PHE A 146 -5.28 -2.15 1.66
N TYR A 147 -4.63 -1.93 0.50
CA TYR A 147 -4.72 -0.68 -0.22
C TYR A 147 -5.95 -0.70 -1.15
N GLN A 148 -6.87 0.25 -0.98
CA GLN A 148 -8.22 0.23 -1.59
C GLN A 148 -8.24 0.20 -3.12
N ILE A 149 -7.10 0.48 -3.76
CA ILE A 149 -6.99 0.35 -5.21
C ILE A 149 -7.20 -1.10 -5.67
N TYR A 150 -6.79 -2.09 -4.88
CA TYR A 150 -6.95 -3.51 -5.23
C TYR A 150 -8.43 -3.89 -5.36
N GLU A 151 -9.27 -3.47 -4.41
CA GLU A 151 -10.72 -3.68 -4.46
C GLU A 151 -11.36 -2.97 -5.66
N GLY A 152 -11.03 -1.68 -5.86
CA GLY A 152 -11.56 -0.91 -6.98
C GLY A 152 -11.15 -1.48 -8.34
N ALA A 153 -9.90 -1.94 -8.47
CA ALA A 153 -9.39 -2.58 -9.67
C ALA A 153 -10.12 -3.91 -9.95
N ALA A 154 -10.34 -4.74 -8.92
CA ALA A 154 -11.10 -5.97 -9.03
C ALA A 154 -12.54 -5.72 -9.51
N ILE A 155 -13.28 -4.84 -8.84
CA ILE A 155 -14.69 -4.54 -9.15
C ILE A 155 -14.82 -4.00 -10.56
N LEU A 156 -14.02 -3.00 -10.94
CA LEU A 156 -14.15 -2.33 -12.23
C LEU A 156 -13.61 -3.15 -13.41
N SER A 157 -12.85 -4.22 -13.14
CA SER A 157 -12.51 -5.24 -14.15
C SER A 157 -13.56 -6.35 -14.28
N GLY A 158 -14.65 -6.29 -13.50
CA GLY A 158 -15.71 -7.31 -13.53
C GLY A 158 -15.45 -8.55 -12.65
N ALA A 159 -14.40 -8.50 -11.82
CA ALA A 159 -14.11 -9.56 -10.87
C ALA A 159 -14.71 -9.26 -9.49
N LYS A 160 -14.78 -10.31 -8.64
CA LYS A 160 -15.15 -10.18 -7.23
C LYS A 160 -13.88 -10.14 -6.37
N PRO A 161 -13.71 -9.14 -5.48
CA PRO A 161 -12.63 -9.18 -4.51
C PRO A 161 -12.87 -10.28 -3.48
N TRP A 162 -11.83 -11.05 -3.16
CA TRP A 162 -11.80 -12.01 -2.06
C TRP A 162 -10.76 -11.54 -1.06
N PHE A 163 -11.17 -11.27 0.16
CA PHE A 163 -10.30 -10.70 1.19
C PHE A 163 -9.73 -11.80 2.08
N VAL A 164 -8.39 -11.83 2.18
CA VAL A 164 -7.65 -12.80 3.01
C VAL A 164 -7.17 -12.09 4.26
N PRO A 165 -7.67 -12.43 5.46
CA PRO A 165 -7.22 -11.79 6.68
C PRO A 165 -5.73 -11.99 6.93
N ALA A 166 -5.05 -10.91 7.35
CA ALA A 166 -3.69 -10.98 7.83
C ALA A 166 -3.65 -11.53 9.27
N ILE A 167 -2.70 -12.42 9.56
CA ILE A 167 -2.55 -13.07 10.87
C ILE A 167 -1.54 -12.31 11.71
N PRO A 168 -1.95 -11.58 12.79
CA PRO A 168 -1.01 -10.82 13.62
C PRO A 168 0.12 -11.66 14.20
N ALA A 169 -0.17 -12.89 14.63
CA ALA A 169 0.82 -13.83 15.18
C ALA A 169 1.86 -14.31 14.15
N LYS A 170 1.59 -14.16 12.85
CA LYS A 170 2.51 -14.46 11.74
C LYS A 170 3.05 -13.16 11.10
N ASN A 171 3.29 -12.15 11.89
CA ASN A 171 3.71 -10.83 11.40
C ASN A 171 2.82 -10.30 10.26
N PHE A 172 1.50 -10.42 10.42
CA PHE A 172 0.49 -9.98 9.45
C PHE A 172 0.63 -10.61 8.05
N ALA A 173 1.23 -11.79 7.93
CA ALA A 173 1.19 -12.55 6.68
C ALA A 173 -0.27 -12.93 6.36
N PRO A 174 -0.70 -12.87 5.09
CA PRO A 174 -2.03 -13.32 4.69
C PRO A 174 -2.21 -14.83 4.93
N ASP A 175 -3.40 -15.22 5.36
CA ASP A 175 -3.74 -16.63 5.59
C ASP A 175 -4.16 -17.33 4.29
N TRP A 176 -3.20 -17.65 3.43
CA TRP A 176 -3.48 -18.33 2.16
C TRP A 176 -4.20 -19.65 2.32
N ASP A 177 -3.99 -20.35 3.45
CA ASP A 177 -4.59 -21.65 3.75
C ASP A 177 -6.10 -21.53 4.05
N SER A 178 -6.57 -20.34 4.44
CA SER A 178 -7.99 -20.07 4.67
C SER A 178 -8.80 -19.90 3.38
N VAL A 179 -8.15 -19.77 2.22
CA VAL A 179 -8.83 -19.55 0.94
C VAL A 179 -9.31 -20.89 0.36
N PRO A 180 -10.62 -21.08 0.16
CA PRO A 180 -11.15 -22.32 -0.38
C PRO A 180 -10.62 -22.65 -1.79
N GLU A 181 -10.43 -23.92 -2.10
CA GLU A 181 -9.98 -24.37 -3.43
C GLU A 181 -10.89 -23.87 -4.56
N ALA A 182 -12.21 -23.83 -4.33
CA ALA A 182 -13.18 -23.31 -5.30
C ALA A 182 -12.99 -21.81 -5.61
N VAL A 183 -12.37 -21.03 -4.68
CA VAL A 183 -11.98 -19.65 -4.89
C VAL A 183 -10.70 -19.60 -5.72
N TRP A 184 -9.68 -20.39 -5.33
CA TRP A 184 -8.41 -20.47 -6.08
C TRP A 184 -8.65 -20.86 -7.54
N ALA A 185 -9.53 -21.84 -7.80
CA ALA A 185 -9.86 -22.28 -9.15
C ALA A 185 -10.48 -21.19 -10.05
N ARG A 186 -10.98 -20.11 -9.47
CA ARG A 186 -11.55 -18.94 -10.17
C ARG A 186 -10.74 -17.68 -10.00
N THR A 187 -9.62 -17.74 -9.27
CA THR A 187 -8.72 -16.59 -9.07
C THR A 187 -7.92 -16.33 -10.33
N GLN A 188 -7.90 -15.08 -10.77
CA GLN A 188 -7.10 -14.66 -11.92
C GLN A 188 -5.97 -13.71 -11.51
N LEU A 189 -6.12 -13.01 -10.37
CA LEU A 189 -5.14 -12.08 -9.88
C LEU A 189 -5.07 -12.14 -8.34
N VAL A 190 -3.85 -12.10 -7.81
CA VAL A 190 -3.58 -11.96 -6.37
C VAL A 190 -2.74 -10.70 -6.16
N PHE A 191 -3.22 -9.77 -5.34
CA PHE A 191 -2.41 -8.66 -4.89
C PHE A 191 -1.63 -9.03 -3.63
N VAL A 192 -0.35 -8.67 -3.61
CA VAL A 192 0.54 -8.74 -2.45
C VAL A 192 1.06 -7.33 -2.19
N CYS A 193 1.11 -6.90 -0.94
CA CYS A 193 1.77 -5.66 -0.54
C CYS A 193 2.89 -6.00 0.45
N SER A 194 4.14 -5.94 -0.02
CA SER A 194 5.31 -6.26 0.79
C SER A 194 6.48 -5.33 0.44
N PRO A 195 6.84 -4.42 1.35
CA PRO A 195 6.31 -4.20 2.72
C PRO A 195 4.86 -3.71 2.75
N GLY A 196 4.11 -4.17 3.75
CA GLY A 196 2.67 -3.98 3.85
C GLY A 196 2.19 -2.57 4.17
N ASN A 197 1.14 -2.11 3.53
CA ASN A 197 0.32 -0.99 3.96
C ASN A 197 -1.03 -1.54 4.44
N PRO A 198 -1.35 -1.44 5.75
CA PRO A 198 -0.78 -0.55 6.78
C PRO A 198 0.27 -1.17 7.71
N THR A 199 0.57 -2.46 7.61
CA THR A 199 1.24 -3.24 8.66
C THR A 199 2.75 -3.05 8.73
N GLY A 200 3.39 -2.66 7.62
CA GLY A 200 4.84 -2.60 7.50
C GLY A 200 5.53 -3.97 7.42
N ALA A 201 4.78 -5.05 7.41
CA ALA A 201 5.30 -6.42 7.38
C ALA A 201 5.93 -6.77 6.03
N VAL A 202 7.03 -7.52 6.06
CA VAL A 202 7.70 -8.08 4.89
C VAL A 202 7.35 -9.56 4.75
N MET A 203 6.90 -9.98 3.59
CA MET A 203 6.53 -11.36 3.31
C MET A 203 7.78 -12.25 3.24
N PRO A 204 7.88 -13.30 4.08
CA PRO A 204 9.04 -14.18 4.11
C PRO A 204 9.07 -15.14 2.90
N LEU A 205 10.25 -15.72 2.60
CA LEU A 205 10.46 -16.58 1.44
C LEU A 205 9.49 -17.78 1.40
N GLY A 206 9.20 -18.40 2.55
CA GLY A 206 8.27 -19.55 2.60
C GLY A 206 6.83 -19.19 2.21
N GLU A 207 6.38 -17.97 2.47
CA GLU A 207 5.05 -17.52 2.00
C GLU A 207 5.05 -17.20 0.50
N TRP A 208 6.17 -16.73 -0.06
CA TRP A 208 6.36 -16.62 -1.51
C TRP A 208 6.35 -17.97 -2.19
N GLU A 209 7.07 -18.95 -1.65
CA GLU A 209 7.10 -20.32 -2.17
C GLU A 209 5.69 -20.92 -2.24
N LYS A 210 4.91 -20.81 -1.15
CA LYS A 210 3.51 -21.23 -1.11
C LYS A 210 2.67 -20.54 -2.17
N LEU A 211 2.79 -19.23 -2.30
CA LEU A 211 1.99 -18.46 -3.26
C LEU A 211 2.36 -18.80 -4.72
N PHE A 212 3.64 -19.03 -5.00
CA PHE A 212 4.08 -19.47 -6.33
C PHE A 212 3.55 -20.87 -6.66
N ALA A 213 3.58 -21.81 -5.71
CA ALA A 213 2.99 -23.14 -5.92
C ALA A 213 1.49 -23.08 -6.22
N LEU A 214 0.76 -22.19 -5.53
CA LEU A 214 -0.66 -21.93 -5.82
C LEU A 214 -0.85 -21.32 -7.22
N SER A 215 0.00 -20.36 -7.60
CA SER A 215 -0.04 -19.75 -8.94
C SER A 215 0.26 -20.76 -10.05
N ASP A 216 1.21 -21.66 -9.84
CA ASP A 216 1.51 -22.73 -10.80
C ASP A 216 0.34 -23.70 -10.96
N ARG A 217 -0.34 -24.03 -9.84
CA ARG A 217 -1.48 -24.94 -9.84
C ARG A 217 -2.74 -24.32 -10.47
N PHE A 218 -3.03 -23.05 -10.19
CA PHE A 218 -4.32 -22.42 -10.56
C PHE A 218 -4.20 -21.38 -11.68
N GLY A 219 -2.99 -20.99 -12.07
CA GLY A 219 -2.72 -20.12 -13.23
C GLY A 219 -3.00 -18.64 -13.03
N PHE A 220 -3.14 -18.15 -11.79
CA PHE A 220 -3.35 -16.73 -11.51
C PHE A 220 -2.06 -15.91 -11.57
N VAL A 221 -2.19 -14.63 -11.85
CA VAL A 221 -1.09 -13.66 -11.82
C VAL A 221 -0.91 -13.10 -10.40
N ILE A 222 0.34 -12.89 -9.99
CA ILE A 222 0.71 -12.25 -8.73
C ILE A 222 1.16 -10.82 -9.03
N ALA A 223 0.50 -9.83 -8.43
CA ALA A 223 0.87 -8.42 -8.46
C ALA A 223 1.51 -8.04 -7.13
N SER A 224 2.85 -7.88 -7.11
CA SER A 224 3.63 -7.53 -5.93
C SER A 224 3.81 -6.01 -5.82
N ASP A 225 3.07 -5.36 -4.93
CA ASP A 225 3.24 -3.93 -4.63
C ASP A 225 4.36 -3.73 -3.61
N GLU A 226 5.52 -3.26 -4.11
CA GLU A 226 6.76 -3.09 -3.37
C GLU A 226 7.15 -1.63 -3.15
N CYS A 227 6.17 -0.72 -3.13
CA CYS A 227 6.41 0.73 -3.06
C CYS A 227 7.17 1.18 -1.81
N TYR A 228 7.26 0.36 -0.76
CA TYR A 228 7.93 0.68 0.51
C TYR A 228 9.27 -0.04 0.68
N SER A 229 9.77 -0.77 -0.31
CA SER A 229 10.96 -1.62 -0.23
C SER A 229 12.24 -0.91 0.22
N GLU A 230 12.32 0.41 0.02
CA GLU A 230 13.51 1.19 0.35
C GLU A 230 13.46 1.89 1.72
N ILE A 231 12.34 1.80 2.44
CA ILE A 231 12.17 2.34 3.79
C ILE A 231 12.07 1.16 4.76
N TYR A 232 13.18 0.81 5.42
CA TYR A 232 13.24 -0.35 6.32
C TYR A 232 14.14 -0.08 7.53
N PHE A 233 13.88 -0.82 8.62
CA PHE A 233 14.47 -0.57 9.94
C PHE A 233 15.47 -1.63 10.38
N ARG A 234 15.52 -2.76 9.70
CA ARG A 234 16.49 -3.83 9.92
C ARG A 234 17.73 -3.66 9.05
N ASP A 235 18.78 -4.43 9.31
CA ASP A 235 20.02 -4.36 8.53
C ASP A 235 19.82 -4.94 7.13
N GLU A 236 19.10 -6.05 7.02
CA GLU A 236 18.80 -6.69 5.76
C GLU A 236 17.65 -5.98 5.03
N PRO A 237 17.83 -5.66 3.74
CA PRO A 237 16.77 -5.09 2.93
C PRO A 237 15.57 -6.03 2.79
N PRO A 238 14.34 -5.50 2.66
CA PRO A 238 13.16 -6.32 2.40
C PRO A 238 13.29 -7.21 1.17
N LEU A 239 12.85 -8.46 1.30
CA LEU A 239 12.74 -9.40 0.19
C LEU A 239 11.62 -8.94 -0.76
N GLY A 240 11.93 -8.78 -2.05
CA GLY A 240 10.96 -8.52 -3.10
C GLY A 240 10.50 -9.80 -3.79
N GLY A 241 9.34 -9.76 -4.47
CA GLY A 241 8.77 -10.93 -5.16
C GLY A 241 9.67 -11.47 -6.28
N LEU A 242 10.30 -10.59 -7.07
CA LEU A 242 11.25 -11.02 -8.12
C LEU A 242 12.50 -11.68 -7.51
N GLN A 243 13.00 -11.17 -6.38
CA GLN A 243 14.14 -11.76 -5.69
C GLN A 243 13.76 -13.12 -5.09
N ALA A 244 12.58 -13.23 -4.49
CA ALA A 244 12.06 -14.50 -3.99
C ALA A 244 11.90 -15.54 -5.12
N ALA A 245 11.37 -15.12 -6.27
CA ALA A 245 11.25 -15.98 -7.45
C ALA A 245 12.61 -16.50 -7.90
N GLN A 246 13.64 -15.63 -8.00
CA GLN A 246 14.99 -16.04 -8.36
C GLN A 246 15.61 -17.01 -7.36
N GLN A 247 15.45 -16.76 -6.05
CA GLN A 247 15.94 -17.65 -5.00
C GLN A 247 15.31 -19.04 -5.05
N LEU A 248 14.07 -19.14 -5.54
CA LEU A 248 13.32 -20.37 -5.74
C LEU A 248 13.51 -20.99 -7.15
N GLY A 249 14.46 -20.47 -7.94
CA GLY A 249 14.78 -20.98 -9.27
C GLY A 249 13.83 -20.57 -10.39
N ARG A 250 12.92 -19.62 -10.13
CA ARG A 250 11.92 -19.12 -11.10
C ARG A 250 12.49 -17.91 -11.87
N THR A 251 13.41 -18.16 -12.79
CA THR A 251 14.17 -17.12 -13.51
C THR A 251 13.39 -16.46 -14.65
N ASP A 252 12.31 -17.08 -15.11
CA ASP A 252 11.39 -16.53 -16.11
C ASP A 252 10.33 -15.59 -15.50
N PHE A 253 10.23 -15.55 -14.16
CA PHE A 253 9.23 -14.76 -13.39
C PHE A 253 7.79 -15.05 -13.81
N ARG A 254 7.50 -16.26 -14.27
CA ARG A 254 6.17 -16.66 -14.75
C ARG A 254 5.08 -16.25 -13.77
N ASN A 255 4.03 -15.60 -14.30
CA ASN A 255 2.86 -15.08 -13.58
C ASN A 255 3.18 -14.06 -12.47
N LEU A 256 4.35 -13.44 -12.44
CA LEU A 256 4.72 -12.44 -11.43
C LEU A 256 4.99 -11.09 -12.06
N ILE A 257 4.36 -10.04 -11.52
CA ILE A 257 4.64 -8.63 -11.83
C ILE A 257 4.87 -7.88 -10.53
N ALA A 258 6.06 -7.29 -10.37
CA ALA A 258 6.42 -6.41 -9.27
C ALA A 258 6.22 -4.94 -9.66
N PHE A 259 5.76 -4.14 -8.70
CA PHE A 259 5.50 -2.71 -8.83
C PHE A 259 6.37 -1.93 -7.85
N THR A 260 7.01 -0.88 -8.32
CA THR A 260 7.76 0.05 -7.48
C THR A 260 7.54 1.49 -7.90
N SER A 261 7.92 2.44 -7.05
CA SER A 261 7.66 3.86 -7.30
C SER A 261 8.74 4.75 -6.69
N LEU A 262 9.11 5.81 -7.40
CA LEU A 262 9.94 6.87 -6.86
C LEU A 262 9.24 7.72 -5.77
N SER A 263 7.92 7.61 -5.67
CA SER A 263 7.13 8.41 -4.70
C SER A 263 7.63 8.28 -3.27
N LYS A 264 7.97 7.05 -2.83
CA LYS A 264 8.41 6.76 -1.47
C LYS A 264 9.92 6.64 -1.37
N ARG A 265 10.54 6.03 -2.38
CA ARG A 265 11.99 5.84 -2.48
C ARG A 265 12.74 7.18 -2.53
N SER A 266 12.22 8.15 -3.30
CA SER A 266 12.94 9.38 -3.65
C SER A 266 12.20 10.67 -3.24
N ASN A 267 11.16 10.60 -2.42
CA ASN A 267 10.34 11.74 -1.97
C ASN A 267 9.80 12.62 -3.11
N VAL A 268 9.38 12.00 -4.21
CA VAL A 268 8.83 12.69 -5.39
C VAL A 268 7.43 12.16 -5.77
N PRO A 269 6.45 12.16 -4.84
CA PRO A 269 5.12 11.62 -5.15
C PRO A 269 4.44 12.38 -6.29
N GLY A 270 4.70 13.68 -6.44
CA GLY A 270 4.18 14.53 -7.51
C GLY A 270 4.75 14.22 -8.90
N LEU A 271 5.94 13.59 -8.99
CA LEU A 271 6.57 13.25 -10.27
C LEU A 271 5.78 12.19 -11.05
N ARG A 272 4.95 11.40 -10.40
CA ARG A 272 4.18 10.31 -10.99
C ARG A 272 5.05 9.32 -11.77
N SER A 273 6.11 8.81 -11.15
CA SER A 273 7.06 7.88 -11.74
C SER A 273 7.18 6.59 -10.94
N GLY A 274 7.18 5.47 -11.65
CA GLY A 274 7.38 4.12 -11.14
C GLY A 274 7.67 3.14 -12.25
N PHE A 275 7.78 1.86 -11.89
CA PHE A 275 8.02 0.76 -12.81
C PHE A 275 7.19 -0.46 -12.47
N VAL A 276 6.92 -1.26 -13.49
CA VAL A 276 6.50 -2.65 -13.37
C VAL A 276 7.56 -3.53 -14.03
N ALA A 277 7.83 -4.70 -13.43
CA ALA A 277 8.79 -5.66 -13.97
C ALA A 277 8.38 -7.10 -13.62
N GLY A 278 8.74 -8.06 -14.49
CA GLY A 278 8.47 -9.49 -14.28
C GLY A 278 8.27 -10.28 -15.54
N ASP A 279 7.19 -11.07 -15.59
CA ASP A 279 6.81 -11.93 -16.71
C ASP A 279 6.72 -11.17 -18.03
N ALA A 280 7.57 -11.53 -18.99
CA ALA A 280 7.66 -10.85 -20.28
C ALA A 280 6.38 -10.95 -21.12
N ALA A 281 5.62 -12.05 -21.00
CA ALA A 281 4.36 -12.23 -21.72
C ALA A 281 3.30 -11.28 -21.17
N ILE A 282 3.22 -11.12 -19.85
CA ILE A 282 2.29 -10.18 -19.21
C ILE A 282 2.71 -8.74 -19.51
N ILE A 283 4.01 -8.42 -19.43
CA ILE A 283 4.54 -7.08 -19.76
C ILE A 283 4.16 -6.70 -21.20
N LYS A 284 4.24 -7.62 -22.16
CA LYS A 284 3.83 -7.39 -23.55
C LYS A 284 2.35 -7.03 -23.65
N GLN A 285 1.46 -7.75 -22.99
CA GLN A 285 0.02 -7.46 -23.00
C GLN A 285 -0.30 -6.17 -22.25
N PHE A 286 0.39 -5.92 -21.14
CA PHE A 286 0.24 -4.69 -20.38
C PHE A 286 0.67 -3.45 -21.20
N LEU A 287 1.76 -3.55 -21.97
CA LEU A 287 2.15 -2.50 -22.91
C LEU A 287 1.07 -2.24 -23.98
N LEU A 288 0.48 -3.29 -24.53
CA LEU A 288 -0.61 -3.16 -25.50
C LEU A 288 -1.81 -2.44 -24.88
N TYR A 289 -2.26 -2.87 -23.69
CA TYR A 289 -3.34 -2.20 -22.97
C TYR A 289 -3.04 -0.72 -22.73
N ARG A 290 -1.84 -0.41 -22.21
CA ARG A 290 -1.42 0.97 -21.91
C ARG A 290 -1.34 1.85 -23.16
N THR A 291 -1.02 1.28 -24.30
CA THR A 291 -0.99 2.01 -25.58
C THR A 291 -2.40 2.51 -25.95
N TYR A 292 -3.42 1.69 -25.78
CA TYR A 292 -4.82 2.10 -25.99
C TYR A 292 -5.34 3.02 -24.89
N HIS A 293 -4.96 2.76 -23.63
CA HIS A 293 -5.31 3.60 -22.49
C HIS A 293 -4.67 5.00 -22.55
N GLY A 294 -3.55 5.15 -23.27
CA GLY A 294 -2.88 6.44 -23.49
C GLY A 294 -1.95 6.87 -22.36
N SER A 295 -1.61 6.00 -21.41
CA SER A 295 -0.72 6.37 -20.31
C SER A 295 0.75 6.20 -20.69
N ALA A 296 1.39 7.32 -21.03
CA ALA A 296 2.80 7.41 -21.35
C ALA A 296 3.50 8.44 -20.45
N MET A 297 4.71 8.11 -19.99
CA MET A 297 5.48 9.00 -19.11
C MET A 297 6.10 10.14 -19.91
N SER A 298 5.92 11.38 -19.46
CA SER A 298 6.54 12.56 -20.09
C SER A 298 8.07 12.40 -20.17
N PRO A 299 8.73 12.77 -21.29
CA PRO A 299 10.18 12.71 -21.44
C PRO A 299 10.94 13.50 -20.36
N ILE A 300 10.40 14.59 -19.88
CA ILE A 300 10.98 15.38 -18.78
C ILE A 300 11.01 14.54 -17.49
N VAL A 301 9.91 13.86 -17.19
CA VAL A 301 9.80 12.96 -16.04
C VAL A 301 10.72 11.75 -16.21
N GLN A 302 10.86 11.22 -17.44
CA GLN A 302 11.77 10.13 -17.72
C GLN A 302 13.22 10.50 -17.41
N THR A 303 13.67 11.71 -17.79
CA THR A 303 15.03 12.20 -17.51
C THR A 303 15.29 12.32 -16.00
N ALA A 304 14.38 12.94 -15.26
CA ALA A 304 14.47 13.04 -13.81
C ALA A 304 14.44 11.64 -13.14
N SER A 305 13.65 10.72 -13.67
CA SER A 305 13.58 9.34 -13.19
C SER A 305 14.88 8.57 -13.41
N ILE A 306 15.55 8.76 -14.56
CA ILE A 306 16.89 8.18 -14.81
C ILE A 306 17.88 8.63 -13.75
N ALA A 307 17.92 9.92 -13.43
CA ALA A 307 18.79 10.45 -12.38
C ALA A 307 18.49 9.79 -11.02
N ALA A 308 17.21 9.71 -10.65
CA ALA A 308 16.78 9.13 -9.40
C ALA A 308 17.09 7.62 -9.28
N TRP A 309 16.93 6.82 -10.37
CA TRP A 309 17.25 5.39 -10.35
C TRP A 309 18.75 5.10 -10.33
N LYS A 310 19.59 6.02 -10.78
CA LYS A 310 21.05 5.87 -10.78
C LYS A 310 21.69 6.26 -9.44
N ASP A 311 21.05 7.08 -8.63
CA ASP A 311 21.57 7.54 -7.35
C ASP A 311 20.99 6.71 -6.19
N GLU A 312 21.85 6.26 -5.28
CA GLU A 312 21.48 5.52 -4.07
C GLU A 312 21.73 6.35 -2.80
N GLN A 313 22.54 7.40 -2.85
CA GLN A 313 22.87 8.16 -1.64
C GLN A 313 21.64 8.81 -1.04
N HIS A 314 20.79 9.46 -1.86
CA HIS A 314 19.55 10.07 -1.37
C HIS A 314 18.59 9.05 -0.74
N VAL A 315 18.63 7.79 -1.18
CA VAL A 315 17.80 6.70 -0.61
C VAL A 315 18.31 6.30 0.76
N VAL A 316 19.63 6.19 0.91
CA VAL A 316 20.28 5.92 2.21
C VAL A 316 19.97 7.04 3.20
N ASP A 317 20.11 8.30 2.78
CA ASP A 317 19.84 9.46 3.60
C ASP A 317 18.35 9.55 4.01
N ASN A 318 17.45 9.30 3.08
CA ASN A 318 16.01 9.24 3.36
C ASN A 318 15.67 8.14 4.37
N ARG A 319 16.24 6.94 4.19
CA ARG A 319 16.07 5.82 5.12
C ARG A 319 16.60 6.14 6.51
N ALA A 320 17.75 6.80 6.61
CA ALA A 320 18.32 7.21 7.88
C ALA A 320 17.38 8.15 8.65
N GLN A 321 16.75 9.10 7.98
CA GLN A 321 15.76 10.00 8.59
C GLN A 321 14.55 9.23 9.12
N TYR A 322 14.03 8.24 8.37
CA TYR A 322 12.94 7.40 8.86
C TYR A 322 13.38 6.53 10.03
N ARG A 323 14.57 5.93 9.99
CA ARG A 323 15.11 5.12 11.10
C ARG A 323 15.19 5.95 12.39
N GLN A 324 15.74 7.16 12.33
CA GLN A 324 15.79 8.08 13.46
C GLN A 324 14.39 8.39 13.99
N LYS A 325 13.48 8.79 13.11
CA LYS A 325 12.11 9.16 13.47
C LYS A 325 11.37 8.02 14.18
N PHE A 326 11.46 6.81 13.65
CA PHE A 326 10.82 5.65 14.27
C PHE A 326 11.46 5.24 15.59
N ALA A 327 12.79 5.35 15.72
CA ALA A 327 13.50 5.08 16.96
C ALA A 327 13.11 6.04 18.10
N GLU A 328 12.77 7.29 17.77
CA GLU A 328 12.36 8.29 18.75
C GLU A 328 10.86 8.23 19.07
N VAL A 329 9.99 8.01 18.08
CA VAL A 329 8.54 8.11 18.22
C VAL A 329 7.91 6.82 18.74
N THR A 330 8.35 5.65 18.24
CA THR A 330 7.73 4.36 18.58
C THR A 330 7.76 4.05 20.08
N PRO A 331 8.88 4.25 20.82
CA PRO A 331 8.93 3.99 22.27
C PRO A 331 7.97 4.88 23.07
N VAL A 332 7.75 6.12 22.63
CA VAL A 332 6.81 7.05 23.29
C VAL A 332 5.39 6.51 23.17
N LEU A 333 4.98 6.09 21.97
CA LEU A 333 3.64 5.55 21.73
C LEU A 333 3.43 4.19 22.41
N ALA A 334 4.48 3.35 22.50
CA ALA A 334 4.41 2.04 23.12
C ALA A 334 4.12 2.10 24.64
N THR A 335 4.23 3.27 25.29
CA THR A 335 3.83 3.46 26.69
C THR A 335 2.32 3.40 26.91
N VAL A 336 1.51 3.59 25.87
CA VAL A 336 0.04 3.69 25.95
C VAL A 336 -0.71 2.91 24.87
N LEU A 337 -0.03 2.43 23.84
CA LEU A 337 -0.61 1.65 22.75
C LEU A 337 0.18 0.35 22.56
N ASP A 338 -0.51 -0.69 22.11
CA ASP A 338 0.16 -1.93 21.66
C ASP A 338 0.69 -1.68 20.23
N VAL A 339 1.94 -1.26 20.16
CA VAL A 339 2.63 -0.92 18.91
C VAL A 339 4.11 -1.31 19.00
N ALA A 340 4.64 -1.86 17.90
CA ALA A 340 6.05 -2.21 17.76
C ALA A 340 6.63 -1.55 16.50
N LEU A 341 7.97 -1.53 16.42
CA LEU A 341 8.69 -1.14 15.22
C LEU A 341 8.36 -2.14 14.10
N PRO A 342 7.83 -1.69 12.94
CA PRO A 342 7.57 -2.58 11.81
C PRO A 342 8.87 -3.02 11.10
N ASP A 343 8.79 -3.99 10.20
CA ASP A 343 9.93 -4.36 9.35
C ASP A 343 10.34 -3.20 8.43
N ALA A 344 9.33 -2.51 7.85
CA ALA A 344 9.54 -1.51 6.82
C ALA A 344 8.32 -0.56 6.65
N GLY A 345 8.43 0.37 5.70
CA GLY A 345 7.40 1.37 5.44
C GLY A 345 7.52 2.58 6.36
N PHE A 346 6.53 3.44 6.34
CA PHE A 346 6.49 4.62 7.20
C PHE A 346 5.21 4.69 8.05
N TYR A 347 4.57 3.52 8.28
CA TYR A 347 3.37 3.41 9.10
C TYR A 347 3.64 2.70 10.41
N LEU A 348 3.03 3.19 11.48
CA LEU A 348 2.77 2.41 12.67
C LEU A 348 1.32 1.89 12.61
N TRP A 349 1.15 0.61 12.93
CA TRP A 349 -0.12 -0.10 12.96
C TRP A 349 -0.45 -0.49 14.40
N ALA A 350 -0.95 0.50 15.18
CA ALA A 350 -1.15 0.38 16.61
C ALA A 350 -2.53 -0.18 16.97
N LYS A 351 -2.58 -1.11 17.92
CA LYS A 351 -3.81 -1.53 18.57
C LYS A 351 -4.15 -0.55 19.69
N ILE A 352 -5.44 -0.22 19.80
CA ILE A 352 -5.97 0.68 20.81
C ILE A 352 -6.80 -0.09 21.85
N ASP A 353 -6.92 0.47 23.05
CA ASP A 353 -7.86 -0.03 24.05
C ASP A 353 -9.30 0.34 23.69
N GLY A 354 -10.27 -0.50 24.11
CA GLY A 354 -11.70 -0.27 23.91
C GLY A 354 -12.25 -0.60 22.52
N GLY A 355 -11.40 -0.92 21.52
CA GLY A 355 -11.80 -1.51 20.25
C GLY A 355 -12.49 -0.60 19.22
N ASP A 356 -12.99 0.59 19.59
CA ASP A 356 -13.64 1.55 18.67
C ASP A 356 -12.60 2.54 18.10
N ASP A 357 -12.01 2.18 16.98
CA ASP A 357 -10.98 2.96 16.31
C ASP A 357 -11.50 4.26 15.69
N ALA A 358 -12.77 4.31 15.27
CA ALA A 358 -13.38 5.52 14.75
C ALA A 358 -13.66 6.54 15.88
N ALA A 359 -14.22 6.08 17.00
CA ALA A 359 -14.42 6.95 18.17
C ALA A 359 -13.07 7.45 18.74
N PHE A 360 -12.03 6.59 18.79
CA PHE A 360 -10.69 6.98 19.18
C PHE A 360 -10.15 8.11 18.30
N ALA A 361 -10.19 7.93 16.98
CA ALA A 361 -9.69 8.93 16.02
C ALA A 361 -10.46 10.25 16.14
N ARG A 362 -11.80 10.20 16.27
CA ARG A 362 -12.64 11.40 16.42
C ARG A 362 -12.35 12.16 17.72
N LYS A 363 -12.24 11.47 18.84
CA LYS A 363 -11.94 12.10 20.15
C LYS A 363 -10.55 12.70 20.17
N LEU A 364 -9.55 11.99 19.65
CA LEU A 364 -8.16 12.47 19.53
C LEU A 364 -8.11 13.75 18.68
N PHE A 365 -8.78 13.77 17.53
CA PHE A 365 -8.89 14.95 16.69
C PHE A 365 -9.57 16.11 17.44
N THR A 366 -10.70 15.86 18.11
CA THR A 366 -11.46 16.88 18.85
C THR A 366 -10.64 17.50 19.96
N LEU A 367 -9.98 16.69 20.79
CA LEU A 367 -9.35 17.15 22.04
C LEU A 367 -7.92 17.63 21.85
N TYR A 368 -7.17 17.02 20.92
CA TYR A 368 -5.72 17.24 20.75
C TYR A 368 -5.32 17.65 19.33
N ASN A 369 -6.27 17.78 18.42
CA ASN A 369 -6.06 18.19 17.03
C ASN A 369 -4.99 17.32 16.30
N VAL A 370 -5.01 16.00 16.58
CA VAL A 370 -4.18 15.00 15.92
C VAL A 370 -5.07 14.08 15.10
N THR A 371 -4.73 13.92 13.82
CA THR A 371 -5.42 13.03 12.87
C THR A 371 -4.69 11.71 12.75
N VAL A 372 -5.39 10.60 13.01
CA VAL A 372 -4.95 9.23 12.69
C VAL A 372 -6.00 8.56 11.80
N LEU A 373 -5.67 7.47 11.13
CA LEU A 373 -6.61 6.77 10.26
C LEU A 373 -7.16 5.53 10.97
N PRO A 374 -8.47 5.41 11.19
CA PRO A 374 -9.10 4.22 11.73
C PRO A 374 -8.76 2.97 10.90
N GLY A 375 -8.37 1.91 11.56
CA GLY A 375 -7.96 0.67 10.90
C GLY A 375 -9.12 -0.05 10.22
N SER A 376 -10.31 0.02 10.81
CA SER A 376 -11.54 -0.53 10.22
C SER A 376 -11.86 0.06 8.83
N TYR A 377 -11.34 1.26 8.51
CA TYR A 377 -11.52 1.88 7.19
C TYR A 377 -10.60 1.29 6.13
N LEU A 378 -9.52 0.61 6.54
CA LEU A 378 -8.52 -0.02 5.67
C LEU A 378 -8.78 -1.51 5.44
N ALA A 379 -9.83 -2.05 6.01
CA ALA A 379 -10.17 -3.46 5.93
C ALA A 379 -11.63 -3.68 5.53
N ARG A 380 -11.97 -4.93 5.23
CA ARG A 380 -13.35 -5.39 5.03
C ARG A 380 -13.66 -6.49 6.03
N GLU A 381 -14.93 -6.56 6.38
CA GLU A 381 -15.43 -7.64 7.24
C GLU A 381 -15.39 -8.98 6.49
N VAL A 382 -14.85 -9.99 7.15
CA VAL A 382 -14.83 -11.38 6.69
C VAL A 382 -15.32 -12.26 7.84
N ALA A 383 -16.34 -13.05 7.60
CA ALA A 383 -16.95 -13.94 8.61
C ALA A 383 -17.32 -13.22 9.95
N GLY A 384 -17.87 -12.01 9.86
CA GLY A 384 -18.27 -11.22 11.02
C GLY A 384 -17.12 -10.50 11.75
N HIS A 385 -15.91 -10.55 11.22
CA HIS A 385 -14.73 -9.91 11.81
C HIS A 385 -14.04 -8.95 10.83
N ASN A 386 -13.77 -7.71 11.27
CA ASN A 386 -12.96 -6.76 10.53
C ASN A 386 -11.54 -6.74 11.12
N PRO A 387 -10.50 -7.23 10.40
CA PRO A 387 -9.14 -7.34 10.94
C PRO A 387 -8.44 -6.00 11.19
N GLY A 388 -9.01 -4.91 10.69
CA GLY A 388 -8.56 -3.55 10.97
C GLY A 388 -9.21 -2.91 12.20
N ALA A 389 -10.30 -3.47 12.72
CA ALA A 389 -11.00 -2.93 13.88
C ALA A 389 -10.12 -2.93 15.13
N GLY A 390 -10.27 -1.91 15.97
CA GLY A 390 -9.48 -1.75 17.18
C GLY A 390 -8.02 -1.36 16.94
N ARG A 391 -7.70 -0.88 15.73
CA ARG A 391 -6.36 -0.40 15.37
C ARG A 391 -6.42 0.98 14.72
N VAL A 392 -5.32 1.70 14.77
CA VAL A 392 -5.12 2.95 14.03
C VAL A 392 -3.83 2.90 13.24
N ARG A 393 -3.86 3.46 12.01
CA ARG A 393 -2.66 3.67 11.22
C ARG A 393 -2.15 5.10 11.44
N MET A 394 -0.87 5.22 11.75
CA MET A 394 -0.15 6.48 11.88
C MET A 394 0.97 6.54 10.85
N ALA A 395 0.96 7.55 9.98
CA ALA A 395 2.01 7.80 9.00
C ALA A 395 3.04 8.77 9.59
N LEU A 396 4.24 8.30 9.87
CA LEU A 396 5.32 9.13 10.41
C LEU A 396 6.09 9.84 9.28
N VAL A 397 5.39 10.64 8.49
CA VAL A 397 5.95 11.32 7.31
C VAL A 397 6.36 12.78 7.57
N ALA A 398 5.80 13.41 8.60
CA ALA A 398 6.17 14.76 9.01
C ALA A 398 7.59 14.81 9.63
N GLU A 399 8.07 16.02 9.90
CA GLU A 399 9.33 16.21 10.63
C GLU A 399 9.33 15.50 11.98
N THR A 400 10.48 15.03 12.44
CA THR A 400 10.61 14.25 13.68
C THR A 400 9.99 14.97 14.88
N ALA A 401 10.25 16.27 15.02
CA ALA A 401 9.69 17.08 16.11
C ALA A 401 8.15 17.11 16.09
N GLU A 402 7.53 17.19 14.90
CA GLU A 402 6.07 17.17 14.75
C GLU A 402 5.50 15.79 15.08
N CYS A 403 6.17 14.71 14.64
CA CYS A 403 5.77 13.35 14.98
C CYS A 403 5.87 13.07 16.48
N LEU A 404 6.92 13.55 17.17
CA LEU A 404 7.08 13.46 18.60
C LEU A 404 6.02 14.25 19.36
N GLU A 405 5.67 15.43 18.89
CA GLU A 405 4.60 16.24 19.47
C GLU A 405 3.26 15.51 19.34
N ALA A 406 2.95 14.93 18.18
CA ALA A 406 1.76 14.11 18.00
C ALA A 406 1.75 12.91 18.97
N ALA A 407 2.89 12.22 19.13
CA ALA A 407 3.02 11.10 20.04
C ALA A 407 2.76 11.50 21.49
N ARG A 408 3.30 12.62 21.98
CA ARG A 408 3.03 13.15 23.33
C ARG A 408 1.55 13.46 23.55
N ARG A 409 0.90 14.06 22.55
CA ARG A 409 -0.55 14.34 22.61
C ARG A 409 -1.38 13.06 22.65
N ILE A 410 -0.98 12.02 21.90
CA ILE A 410 -1.64 10.70 21.96
C ILE A 410 -1.47 10.08 23.35
N VAL A 411 -0.28 10.19 23.96
CA VAL A 411 -0.02 9.71 25.33
C VAL A 411 -0.94 10.44 26.33
N GLN A 412 -1.00 11.77 26.27
CA GLN A 412 -1.89 12.56 27.13
C GLN A 412 -3.36 12.17 26.93
N PHE A 413 -3.79 11.98 25.70
CA PHE A 413 -5.15 11.53 25.38
C PHE A 413 -5.46 10.17 25.99
N CYS A 414 -4.63 9.17 25.81
CA CYS A 414 -4.83 7.83 26.36
C CYS A 414 -4.85 7.84 27.89
N GLN A 415 -3.95 8.58 28.54
CA GLN A 415 -3.91 8.73 29.99
C GLN A 415 -5.17 9.43 30.54
N SER A 416 -5.66 10.47 29.87
CA SER A 416 -6.87 11.19 30.29
C SER A 416 -8.16 10.36 30.13
N THR A 417 -8.18 9.44 29.18
CA THR A 417 -9.35 8.56 28.93
C THR A 417 -9.33 7.28 29.74
N SER A 418 -8.17 6.84 30.21
CA SER A 418 -7.99 5.67 31.11
C SER A 418 -8.27 6.01 32.59
N ALA A 419 -8.28 7.28 32.97
CA ALA A 419 -8.74 7.70 34.29
C ALA A 419 -10.24 7.39 34.40
N ARG A 420 -10.61 6.37 35.21
CA ARG A 420 -11.99 5.97 35.47
C ARG A 420 -12.84 7.21 35.81
N PRO A 421 -14.08 7.31 35.32
CA PRO A 421 -15.01 8.33 35.82
C PRO A 421 -15.13 8.16 37.33
N LEU A 422 -14.86 9.23 38.08
CA LEU A 422 -15.23 9.32 39.50
C LEU A 422 -16.71 8.96 39.57
N LEU A 423 -17.02 7.88 40.28
CA LEU A 423 -18.41 7.53 40.58
C LEU A 423 -19.12 8.80 41.14
N PRO A 424 -20.33 9.13 40.68
CA PRO A 424 -21.06 10.22 41.26
C PRO A 424 -21.22 9.92 42.75
N LEU A 425 -20.82 10.87 43.59
CA LEU A 425 -21.07 10.84 45.01
C LEU A 425 -22.59 10.64 45.22
N SER A 426 -22.95 9.49 45.78
CA SER A 426 -24.32 9.22 46.17
C SER A 426 -24.77 10.34 47.12
N PRO A 427 -25.95 10.94 46.95
CA PRO A 427 -26.47 11.92 47.89
C PRO A 427 -26.63 11.24 49.25
N LEU A 428 -26.04 11.84 50.30
CA LEU A 428 -26.23 11.47 51.69
C LEU A 428 -27.74 11.44 51.96
N SER A 429 -28.27 10.26 52.29
CA SER A 429 -29.64 10.09 52.77
C SER A 429 -29.81 10.89 54.06
N ALA A 430 -30.57 11.97 54.02
CA ALA A 430 -31.03 12.64 55.18
C ALA A 430 -32.05 11.72 55.91
N SER A 431 -31.66 11.21 57.05
CA SER A 431 -32.61 10.53 58.00
C SER A 431 -33.59 11.54 58.52
N PRO A 432 -34.90 11.23 58.57
CA PRO A 432 -35.89 12.14 59.23
C PRO A 432 -35.72 12.06 60.73
N LEU A 433 -35.52 13.21 61.35
CA LEU A 433 -35.72 13.41 62.84
C LEU A 433 -37.15 13.13 63.16
N SER A 434 -37.40 12.10 63.96
CA SER A 434 -38.66 11.83 64.61
C SER A 434 -38.90 12.89 65.70
N ALA A 435 -40.00 13.64 65.53
CA ALA A 435 -40.60 14.47 66.64
C ALA A 435 -41.53 13.60 67.46
N SER A 436 -41.37 13.61 68.77
CA SER A 436 -42.37 13.34 69.76
C SER A 436 -42.17 14.26 70.97
#